data_fcb070f8ed40b536c2ffadab3ba3b41e
#
_entry.id   fcb070f8ed40b536c2ffadab3ba3b41e
#
_cell.length_a   1.000
_cell.length_b   1.000
_cell.length_c   1.000
_cell.angle_alpha   90.00
_cell.angle_beta   90.00
_cell.angle_gamma   90.00
#
_symmetry.space_group_name_H-M   'P 1'
#
loop_
_entity.id
_entity.type
_entity.pdbx_description
1 polymer ?
#
loop_
_entity_poly.entity_id
_entity_poly.type
_entity_poly.pdbx_seq_one_letter_code
_entity_poly.pdbx_strand_id
1 'polypeptide(L)'
;MKQPPLAAFFGALLAEPRKIGAIVPSGGRLARLMTSEIEPTAGKVLELGPGTGVFTAALLKRGLPARDLTLVELETRFIAPLQQRFPNVTVLQRDARELASCRAELGSQVAIVSGLPFRNMPIEVITAIVGGGFSLLERGGAFYQFTYGQSCSVPSDVLGELGLRAERLGRVRLNLPPASVFRISRIEE
;
A
#
# COMPACT_ATOMS: atom_id res chain seq x y z
N MET A 1 -28.01 -11.87 -3.92
CA MET A 1 -26.78 -12.57 -4.33
C MET A 1 -25.69 -12.19 -3.33
N LYS A 2 -25.15 -13.13 -2.56
CA LYS A 2 -24.04 -12.85 -1.62
C LYS A 2 -22.79 -12.55 -2.44
N GLN A 3 -22.23 -11.36 -2.30
CA GLN A 3 -20.93 -11.03 -2.88
C GLN A 3 -19.87 -11.98 -2.28
N PRO A 4 -18.94 -12.51 -3.09
CA PRO A 4 -17.86 -13.33 -2.54
C PRO A 4 -17.04 -12.49 -1.55
N PRO A 5 -16.56 -13.11 -0.46
CA PRO A 5 -15.75 -12.39 0.51
C PRO A 5 -14.53 -11.77 -0.18
N LEU A 6 -14.22 -10.52 0.15
CA LEU A 6 -13.08 -9.75 -0.39
C LEU A 6 -11.78 -10.57 -0.41
N ALA A 7 -11.59 -11.40 0.61
CA ALA A 7 -10.50 -12.36 0.75
C ALA A 7 -10.34 -13.35 -0.44
N ALA A 8 -11.43 -13.82 -1.04
CA ALA A 8 -11.36 -14.75 -2.17
C ALA A 8 -10.85 -14.06 -3.45
N PHE A 9 -11.12 -12.76 -3.60
CA PHE A 9 -10.66 -11.96 -4.74
C PHE A 9 -9.18 -11.57 -4.62
N PHE A 10 -8.72 -11.23 -3.41
CA PHE A 10 -7.30 -11.00 -3.10
C PHE A 10 -6.44 -12.23 -3.38
N GLY A 11 -6.98 -13.41 -3.03
CA GLY A 11 -6.31 -14.68 -3.27
C GLY A 11 -6.03 -14.98 -4.74
N ALA A 12 -6.96 -14.68 -5.62
CA ALA A 12 -6.82 -14.97 -7.04
C ALA A 12 -5.81 -14.03 -7.74
N LEU A 13 -5.77 -12.75 -7.37
CA LEU A 13 -4.87 -11.77 -8.00
C LEU A 13 -3.41 -11.93 -7.53
N LEU A 14 -3.20 -12.41 -6.29
CA LEU A 14 -1.89 -12.64 -5.68
C LEU A 14 -1.46 -14.11 -5.69
N ALA A 15 -2.39 -15.04 -5.95
CA ALA A 15 -2.12 -16.48 -5.84
C ALA A 15 -1.50 -17.11 -7.09
N GLU A 16 -1.41 -16.42 -8.24
CA GLU A 16 -0.80 -16.96 -9.46
C GLU A 16 0.47 -16.25 -9.97
N PRO A 17 1.46 -15.93 -9.13
CA PRO A 17 2.77 -15.54 -9.67
C PRO A 17 3.49 -16.72 -10.35
N ARG A 18 3.12 -17.95 -10.04
CA ARG A 18 3.87 -19.15 -10.48
C ARG A 18 3.49 -19.71 -11.84
N LYS A 19 2.35 -19.31 -12.41
CA LYS A 19 1.92 -19.79 -13.73
C LYS A 19 2.46 -18.97 -14.92
N ILE A 20 3.02 -17.79 -14.66
CA ILE A 20 3.69 -16.99 -15.68
C ILE A 20 5.17 -16.88 -15.27
N GLY A 21 6.01 -17.74 -15.80
CA GLY A 21 7.41 -17.92 -15.46
C GLY A 21 8.36 -16.73 -15.70
N ALA A 22 7.93 -15.48 -15.36
CA ALA A 22 8.71 -14.26 -15.60
C ALA A 22 8.39 -13.14 -14.57
N ILE A 23 8.25 -13.45 -13.27
CA ILE A 23 7.67 -12.48 -12.28
C ILE A 23 8.72 -11.66 -11.54
N VAL A 24 9.99 -12.02 -11.56
CA VAL A 24 11.01 -11.35 -10.74
C VAL A 24 11.41 -9.95 -11.25
N PRO A 25 11.49 -9.63 -12.55
CA PRO A 25 11.92 -8.31 -13.01
C PRO A 25 10.86 -7.20 -12.89
N SER A 26 9.56 -7.51 -13.08
CA SER A 26 8.49 -6.50 -13.13
C SER A 26 8.10 -5.98 -11.75
N GLY A 27 7.90 -6.86 -10.76
CA GLY A 27 7.58 -6.49 -9.38
C GLY A 27 8.65 -5.61 -8.73
N GLY A 28 9.92 -5.87 -9.01
CA GLY A 28 11.04 -5.09 -8.48
C GLY A 28 11.12 -3.64 -9.03
N ARG A 29 10.69 -3.40 -10.28
CA ARG A 29 10.63 -2.04 -10.84
C ARG A 29 9.47 -1.24 -10.25
N LEU A 30 8.30 -1.88 -10.10
CA LEU A 30 7.16 -1.27 -9.46
C LEU A 30 7.48 -0.92 -8.00
N ALA A 31 8.09 -1.86 -7.27
CA ALA A 31 8.46 -1.63 -5.87
C ALA A 31 9.46 -0.48 -5.71
N ARG A 32 10.46 -0.37 -6.60
CA ARG A 32 11.37 0.78 -6.59
C ARG A 32 10.65 2.10 -6.83
N LEU A 33 9.70 2.14 -7.75
CA LEU A 33 8.93 3.36 -8.02
C LEU A 33 7.99 3.69 -6.86
N MET A 34 7.32 2.69 -6.26
CA MET A 34 6.44 2.85 -5.09
C MET A 34 7.16 3.43 -3.87
N THR A 35 8.44 3.17 -3.74
CA THR A 35 9.23 3.58 -2.57
C THR A 35 10.24 4.70 -2.87
N SER A 36 10.25 5.22 -4.11
CA SER A 36 11.32 6.11 -4.60
C SER A 36 11.48 7.42 -3.82
N GLU A 37 10.39 7.97 -3.30
CA GLU A 37 10.39 9.24 -2.55
C GLU A 37 10.48 9.05 -1.02
N ILE A 38 10.51 7.80 -0.54
CA ILE A 38 10.57 7.54 0.91
C ILE A 38 12.03 7.51 1.34
N GLU A 39 12.44 8.56 2.05
CA GLU A 39 13.78 8.64 2.60
C GLU A 39 13.93 7.69 3.81
N PRO A 40 15.05 6.96 3.91
CA PRO A 40 15.26 5.98 4.99
C PRO A 40 15.20 6.56 6.41
N THR A 41 15.53 7.84 6.54
CA THR A 41 15.57 8.55 7.84
C THR A 41 14.33 9.41 8.10
N ALA A 42 13.32 9.35 7.21
CA ALA A 42 12.16 10.23 7.31
C ALA A 42 11.27 9.95 8.53
N GLY A 43 11.26 8.71 9.04
CA GLY A 43 10.44 8.31 10.17
C GLY A 43 9.65 7.02 9.89
N LYS A 44 8.51 6.85 10.58
CA LYS A 44 7.71 5.64 10.50
C LYS A 44 6.95 5.52 9.19
N VAL A 45 6.96 4.32 8.61
CA VAL A 45 6.26 3.97 7.37
C VAL A 45 5.28 2.84 7.63
N LEU A 46 4.08 2.98 7.10
CA LEU A 46 3.04 1.96 7.15
C LEU A 46 2.84 1.34 5.77
N GLU A 47 2.89 0.01 5.67
CA GLU A 47 2.54 -0.72 4.45
C GLU A 47 1.19 -1.41 4.62
N LEU A 48 0.26 -1.17 3.69
CA LEU A 48 -1.07 -1.76 3.66
C LEU A 48 -1.15 -2.87 2.61
N GLY A 49 -1.53 -4.08 3.04
CA GLY A 49 -1.64 -5.23 2.17
C GLY A 49 -0.30 -5.67 1.59
N PRO A 50 0.73 -5.95 2.40
CA PRO A 50 2.06 -6.35 1.94
C PRO A 50 2.05 -7.66 1.13
N GLY A 51 1.08 -8.54 1.38
CA GLY A 51 0.98 -9.84 0.70
C GLY A 51 2.28 -10.65 0.83
N THR A 52 3.02 -10.80 -0.28
CA THR A 52 4.31 -11.50 -0.28
C THR A 52 5.50 -10.63 0.15
N GLY A 53 5.29 -9.35 0.50
CA GLY A 53 6.32 -8.43 1.01
C GLY A 53 7.26 -7.87 -0.05
N VAL A 54 6.76 -7.58 -1.25
CA VAL A 54 7.59 -7.03 -2.34
C VAL A 54 7.96 -5.57 -2.06
N PHE A 55 7.03 -4.77 -1.57
CA PHE A 55 7.30 -3.36 -1.19
C PHE A 55 8.06 -3.31 0.13
N THR A 56 7.74 -4.18 1.09
CA THR A 56 8.51 -4.39 2.33
C THR A 56 10.00 -4.57 2.03
N ALA A 57 10.34 -5.53 1.15
CA ALA A 57 11.72 -5.79 0.76
C ALA A 57 12.38 -4.58 0.07
N ALA A 58 11.63 -3.80 -0.71
CA ALA A 58 12.14 -2.61 -1.37
C ALA A 58 12.44 -1.48 -0.37
N LEU A 59 11.56 -1.25 0.61
CA LEU A 59 11.75 -0.27 1.68
C LEU A 59 13.00 -0.60 2.52
N LEU A 60 13.12 -1.84 2.97
CA LEU A 60 14.29 -2.29 3.73
C LEU A 60 15.58 -2.21 2.90
N LYS A 61 15.54 -2.56 1.60
CA LYS A 61 16.68 -2.44 0.70
C LYS A 61 17.12 -0.99 0.49
N ARG A 62 16.21 -0.02 0.60
CA ARG A 62 16.54 1.40 0.54
C ARG A 62 17.19 1.91 1.84
N GLY A 63 17.21 1.11 2.89
CA GLY A 63 17.81 1.44 4.17
C GLY A 63 16.81 1.90 5.24
N LEU A 64 15.48 1.79 4.99
CA LEU A 64 14.49 2.05 6.04
C LEU A 64 14.73 1.08 7.20
N PRO A 65 14.92 1.56 8.44
CA PRO A 65 15.08 0.68 9.60
C PRO A 65 13.84 -0.19 9.79
N ALA A 66 14.03 -1.49 10.03
CA ALA A 66 12.92 -2.42 10.19
C ALA A 66 11.96 -2.03 11.33
N ARG A 67 12.49 -1.41 12.41
CA ARG A 67 11.69 -0.90 13.54
C ARG A 67 10.76 0.25 13.17
N ASP A 68 11.03 0.95 12.07
CA ASP A 68 10.24 2.08 11.57
C ASP A 68 9.23 1.66 10.50
N LEU A 69 9.17 0.35 10.17
CA LEU A 69 8.22 -0.22 9.23
C LEU A 69 7.18 -1.08 9.95
N THR A 70 5.91 -0.76 9.72
CA THR A 70 4.77 -1.56 10.18
C THR A 70 3.97 -2.05 8.99
N LEU A 71 3.59 -3.33 9.01
CA LEU A 71 2.78 -3.99 7.99
C LEU A 71 1.38 -4.22 8.55
N VAL A 72 0.34 -3.84 7.80
CA VAL A 72 -1.06 -4.15 8.09
C VAL A 72 -1.57 -5.12 7.03
N GLU A 73 -1.87 -6.35 7.44
CA GLU A 73 -2.32 -7.43 6.56
C GLU A 73 -3.58 -8.09 7.12
N LEU A 74 -4.60 -8.26 6.29
CA LEU A 74 -5.84 -8.90 6.69
C LEU A 74 -5.79 -10.42 6.58
N GLU A 75 -5.09 -10.91 5.55
CA GLU A 75 -5.07 -12.34 5.20
C GLU A 75 -4.12 -13.13 6.10
N THR A 76 -4.67 -13.96 6.98
CA THR A 76 -3.92 -14.80 7.93
C THR A 76 -2.79 -15.58 7.28
N ARG A 77 -2.99 -16.09 6.04
CA ARG A 77 -1.99 -16.88 5.30
C ARG A 77 -0.68 -16.15 5.01
N PHE A 78 -0.67 -14.81 5.02
CA PHE A 78 0.54 -14.03 4.80
C PHE A 78 1.27 -13.63 6.09
N ILE A 79 0.61 -13.69 7.25
CA ILE A 79 1.18 -13.22 8.52
C ILE A 79 2.46 -13.99 8.88
N ALA A 80 2.37 -15.31 9.02
CA ALA A 80 3.53 -16.13 9.38
C ALA A 80 4.68 -16.06 8.34
N PRO A 81 4.43 -16.12 7.02
CA PRO A 81 5.46 -15.90 6.01
C PRO A 81 6.14 -14.52 6.08
N LEU A 82 5.39 -13.45 6.37
CA LEU A 82 5.95 -12.11 6.53
C LEU A 82 6.82 -12.02 7.76
N GLN A 83 6.37 -12.51 8.91
CA GLN A 83 7.14 -12.55 10.17
C GLN A 83 8.43 -13.36 10.02
N GLN A 84 8.37 -14.50 9.33
CA GLN A 84 9.54 -15.32 9.07
C GLN A 84 10.54 -14.62 8.13
N ARG A 85 10.04 -13.95 7.10
CA ARG A 85 10.89 -13.28 6.10
C ARG A 85 11.49 -11.97 6.59
N PHE A 86 10.76 -11.26 7.47
CA PHE A 86 11.12 -9.94 8.00
C PHE A 86 11.00 -9.90 9.54
N PRO A 87 11.85 -10.64 10.26
CA PRO A 87 11.66 -10.89 11.70
C PRO A 87 11.71 -9.63 12.58
N ASN A 88 12.30 -8.54 12.09
CA ASN A 88 12.42 -7.27 12.82
C ASN A 88 11.39 -6.21 12.38
N VAL A 89 10.43 -6.57 11.53
CA VAL A 89 9.34 -5.70 11.08
C VAL A 89 8.08 -6.01 11.87
N THR A 90 7.36 -5.01 12.31
CA THR A 90 6.08 -5.20 12.98
C THR A 90 5.02 -5.63 11.96
N VAL A 91 4.36 -6.77 12.20
CA VAL A 91 3.26 -7.28 11.36
C VAL A 91 1.99 -7.35 12.18
N LEU A 92 1.00 -6.56 11.80
CA LEU A 92 -0.31 -6.50 12.44
C LEU A 92 -1.36 -7.17 11.55
N GLN A 93 -2.03 -8.19 12.09
CA GLN A 93 -3.20 -8.77 11.43
C GLN A 93 -4.41 -7.88 11.70
N ARG A 94 -4.75 -7.01 10.76
CA ARG A 94 -5.82 -6.02 10.95
C ARG A 94 -6.44 -5.60 9.60
N ASP A 95 -7.68 -5.17 9.67
CA ASP A 95 -8.37 -4.57 8.52
C ASP A 95 -7.92 -3.10 8.33
N ALA A 96 -7.48 -2.76 7.14
CA ALA A 96 -7.06 -1.40 6.81
C ALA A 96 -8.22 -0.36 6.90
N ARG A 97 -9.48 -0.81 6.92
CA ARG A 97 -10.64 0.07 7.17
C ARG A 97 -10.66 0.66 8.57
N GLU A 98 -9.96 0.02 9.50
CA GLU A 98 -9.93 0.39 10.93
C GLU A 98 -8.78 1.35 11.27
N LEU A 99 -8.00 1.82 10.30
CA LEU A 99 -6.82 2.66 10.53
C LEU A 99 -7.10 3.91 11.37
N ALA A 100 -8.28 4.54 11.21
CA ALA A 100 -8.64 5.73 11.98
C ALA A 100 -8.63 5.48 13.50
N SER A 101 -8.97 4.26 13.95
CA SER A 101 -8.96 3.87 15.37
C SER A 101 -7.58 3.42 15.87
N CYS A 102 -6.60 3.24 14.98
CA CYS A 102 -5.29 2.69 15.31
C CYS A 102 -4.23 3.74 15.68
N ARG A 103 -4.60 5.03 15.76
CA ARG A 103 -3.64 6.12 15.99
C ARG A 103 -2.81 5.95 17.27
N ALA A 104 -3.42 5.47 18.35
CA ALA A 104 -2.72 5.26 19.62
C ALA A 104 -1.65 4.15 19.51
N GLU A 105 -1.90 3.13 18.70
CA GLU A 105 -1.02 1.98 18.49
C GLU A 105 0.08 2.28 17.46
N LEU A 106 -0.32 2.84 16.32
CA LEU A 106 0.57 3.07 15.17
C LEU A 106 1.39 4.37 15.30
N GLY A 107 0.85 5.38 15.98
CA GLY A 107 1.44 6.71 16.03
C GLY A 107 1.36 7.44 14.68
N SER A 108 2.14 8.53 14.57
CA SER A 108 2.23 9.29 13.32
C SER A 108 3.14 8.59 12.31
N GLN A 109 2.77 8.71 11.02
CA GLN A 109 3.47 8.11 9.89
C GLN A 109 3.95 9.19 8.92
N VAL A 110 5.12 9.04 8.35
CA VAL A 110 5.60 9.95 7.29
C VAL A 110 5.15 9.50 5.90
N ALA A 111 4.93 8.21 5.74
CA ALA A 111 4.46 7.65 4.48
C ALA A 111 3.57 6.42 4.70
N ILE A 112 2.63 6.22 3.78
CA ILE A 112 1.85 4.99 3.65
C ILE A 112 2.08 4.42 2.26
N VAL A 113 2.44 3.13 2.17
CA VAL A 113 2.59 2.39 0.92
C VAL A 113 1.48 1.37 0.82
N SER A 114 0.61 1.49 -0.19
CA SER A 114 -0.56 0.62 -0.32
C SER A 114 -0.41 -0.36 -1.47
N GLY A 115 -0.43 -1.65 -1.13
CA GLY A 115 -0.56 -2.78 -2.05
C GLY A 115 -2.00 -3.16 -2.37
N LEU A 116 -2.98 -2.43 -1.84
CA LEU A 116 -4.39 -2.78 -1.93
C LEU A 116 -4.97 -2.52 -3.33
N PRO A 117 -5.83 -3.41 -3.88
CA PRO A 117 -6.40 -3.29 -5.21
C PRO A 117 -7.65 -2.39 -5.22
N PHE A 118 -7.51 -1.11 -4.99
CA PHE A 118 -8.62 -0.15 -4.87
C PHE A 118 -9.59 -0.18 -6.05
N ARG A 119 -9.14 -0.48 -7.27
CA ARG A 119 -10.05 -0.58 -8.43
C ARG A 119 -11.18 -1.62 -8.28
N ASN A 120 -10.99 -2.56 -7.36
CA ASN A 120 -11.92 -3.66 -7.12
C ASN A 120 -12.64 -3.53 -5.77
N MET A 121 -12.51 -2.40 -5.10
CA MET A 121 -13.12 -2.14 -3.81
C MET A 121 -14.30 -1.17 -3.95
N PRO A 122 -15.34 -1.32 -3.10
CA PRO A 122 -16.39 -0.32 -2.96
C PRO A 122 -15.81 1.05 -2.55
N ILE A 123 -16.50 2.11 -2.97
CA ILE A 123 -16.04 3.49 -2.72
C ILE A 123 -15.93 3.79 -1.22
N GLU A 124 -16.89 3.30 -0.43
CA GLU A 124 -16.93 3.48 1.02
C GLU A 124 -15.72 2.83 1.71
N VAL A 125 -15.24 1.69 1.19
CA VAL A 125 -14.06 1.01 1.68
C VAL A 125 -12.80 1.82 1.36
N ILE A 126 -12.70 2.34 0.14
CA ILE A 126 -11.58 3.19 -0.27
C ILE A 126 -11.55 4.46 0.59
N THR A 127 -12.70 5.12 0.80
CA THR A 127 -12.82 6.32 1.62
C THR A 127 -12.38 6.05 3.05
N ALA A 128 -12.82 4.94 3.66
CA ALA A 128 -12.42 4.57 5.01
C ALA A 128 -10.90 4.31 5.12
N ILE A 129 -10.30 3.59 4.17
CA ILE A 129 -8.87 3.29 4.17
C ILE A 129 -8.04 4.56 3.95
N VAL A 130 -8.38 5.35 2.94
CA VAL A 130 -7.64 6.58 2.60
C VAL A 130 -7.80 7.61 3.72
N GLY A 131 -9.02 7.88 4.17
CA GLY A 131 -9.29 8.82 5.27
C GLY A 131 -8.61 8.37 6.58
N GLY A 132 -8.73 7.09 6.94
CA GLY A 132 -8.02 6.52 8.08
C GLY A 132 -6.50 6.62 7.94
N GLY A 133 -5.94 6.35 6.75
CA GLY A 133 -4.53 6.54 6.46
C GLY A 133 -4.08 7.99 6.66
N PHE A 134 -4.84 8.94 6.11
CA PHE A 134 -4.52 10.36 6.28
C PHE A 134 -4.66 10.87 7.72
N SER A 135 -5.49 10.23 8.56
CA SER A 135 -5.52 10.55 10.00
C SER A 135 -4.23 10.16 10.73
N LEU A 136 -3.46 9.20 10.19
CA LEU A 136 -2.17 8.77 10.72
C LEU A 136 -0.99 9.55 10.12
N LEU A 137 -1.12 10.09 8.91
CA LEU A 137 -0.04 10.81 8.23
C LEU A 137 0.25 12.17 8.90
N GLU A 138 1.52 12.44 9.08
CA GLU A 138 2.03 13.74 9.51
C GLU A 138 1.74 14.82 8.45
N ARG A 139 1.93 16.08 8.82
CA ARG A 139 1.89 17.19 7.87
C ARG A 139 3.02 17.00 6.84
N GLY A 140 2.69 17.09 5.56
CA GLY A 140 3.64 16.79 4.46
C GLY A 140 3.82 15.32 4.14
N GLY A 141 3.28 14.40 4.96
CA GLY A 141 3.28 12.97 4.68
C GLY A 141 2.46 12.59 3.44
N ALA A 142 2.77 11.46 2.82
CA ALA A 142 2.14 11.04 1.59
C ALA A 142 1.68 9.58 1.60
N PHE A 143 0.62 9.31 0.83
CA PHE A 143 0.08 7.99 0.58
C PHE A 143 0.43 7.56 -0.84
N TYR A 144 1.14 6.44 -0.99
CA TYR A 144 1.58 5.89 -2.26
C TYR A 144 0.68 4.73 -2.67
N GLN A 145 0.11 4.82 -3.87
CA GLN A 145 -0.81 3.83 -4.42
C GLN A 145 -0.43 3.48 -5.85
N PHE A 146 -0.44 2.20 -6.20
CA PHE A 146 -0.31 1.80 -7.59
C PHE A 146 -1.65 1.38 -8.20
N THR A 147 -1.70 1.38 -9.53
CA THR A 147 -2.84 0.87 -10.31
C THR A 147 -2.36 0.26 -11.62
N TYR A 148 -3.04 -0.79 -12.06
CA TYR A 148 -2.89 -1.31 -13.43
C TYR A 148 -3.73 -0.46 -14.39
N GLY A 149 -3.32 0.78 -14.60
CA GLY A 149 -4.06 1.75 -15.41
C GLY A 149 -3.33 3.08 -15.53
N GLN A 150 -4.00 4.08 -16.11
CA GLN A 150 -3.42 5.40 -16.33
C GLN A 150 -3.90 6.44 -15.31
N SER A 151 -5.10 6.26 -14.74
CA SER A 151 -5.69 7.14 -13.72
C SER A 151 -5.49 6.57 -12.32
N CYS A 152 -5.48 7.43 -11.31
CA CYS A 152 -5.46 7.03 -9.91
C CYS A 152 -6.62 6.07 -9.61
N SER A 153 -6.38 5.09 -8.75
CA SER A 153 -7.40 4.14 -8.30
C SER A 153 -8.26 4.65 -7.16
N VAL A 154 -7.86 5.76 -6.52
CA VAL A 154 -8.73 6.51 -5.62
C VAL A 154 -9.61 7.43 -6.48
N PRO A 155 -10.95 7.33 -6.38
CA PRO A 155 -11.87 8.16 -7.15
C PRO A 155 -11.67 9.66 -6.87
N SER A 156 -11.92 10.49 -7.89
CA SER A 156 -11.81 11.96 -7.79
C SER A 156 -12.71 12.53 -6.69
N ASP A 157 -13.91 11.96 -6.54
CA ASP A 157 -14.89 12.41 -5.55
C ASP A 157 -14.38 12.15 -4.13
N VAL A 158 -13.76 10.98 -3.89
CA VAL A 158 -13.11 10.66 -2.60
C VAL A 158 -11.93 11.59 -2.33
N LEU A 159 -11.10 11.87 -3.35
CA LEU A 159 -9.99 12.82 -3.19
C LEU A 159 -10.52 14.22 -2.83
N GLY A 160 -11.56 14.69 -3.53
CA GLY A 160 -12.18 15.99 -3.26
C GLY A 160 -12.80 16.08 -1.87
N GLU A 161 -13.57 15.06 -1.46
CA GLU A 161 -14.20 14.98 -0.12
C GLU A 161 -13.16 15.04 1.01
N LEU A 162 -12.01 14.39 0.81
CA LEU A 162 -10.95 14.32 1.82
C LEU A 162 -9.92 15.47 1.71
N GLY A 163 -10.10 16.44 0.80
CA GLY A 163 -9.15 17.54 0.58
C GLY A 163 -7.78 17.06 0.09
N LEU A 164 -7.78 16.06 -0.80
CA LEU A 164 -6.57 15.41 -1.28
C LEU A 164 -6.36 15.64 -2.77
N ARG A 165 -5.10 15.56 -3.20
CA ARG A 165 -4.70 15.51 -4.60
C ARG A 165 -3.86 14.28 -4.89
N ALA A 166 -3.94 13.77 -6.12
CA ALA A 166 -3.15 12.65 -6.59
C ALA A 166 -2.25 13.08 -7.76
N GLU A 167 -0.96 12.86 -7.61
CA GLU A 167 0.06 13.14 -8.63
C GLU A 167 0.68 11.82 -9.10
N ARG A 168 0.82 11.65 -10.42
CA ARG A 168 1.45 10.46 -10.97
C ARG A 168 2.95 10.56 -10.91
N LEU A 169 3.61 9.74 -10.10
CA LEU A 169 5.07 9.65 -10.00
C LEU A 169 5.69 9.00 -11.25
N GLY A 170 5.00 8.03 -11.84
CA GLY A 170 5.52 7.37 -13.01
C GLY A 170 4.71 6.16 -13.45
N ARG A 171 5.21 5.51 -14.51
CA ARG A 171 4.61 4.30 -15.08
C ARG A 171 5.66 3.25 -15.37
N VAL A 172 5.44 2.04 -14.90
CA VAL A 172 6.27 0.87 -15.20
C VAL A 172 5.65 0.11 -16.37
N ARG A 173 6.14 0.38 -17.59
CA ARG A 173 5.61 -0.22 -18.83
C ARG A 173 5.97 -1.70 -18.95
N LEU A 174 7.12 -2.11 -18.42
CA LEU A 174 7.58 -3.51 -18.42
C LEU A 174 6.99 -4.33 -17.25
N ASN A 175 6.07 -3.76 -16.49
CA ASN A 175 5.20 -4.53 -15.61
C ASN A 175 4.09 -5.15 -16.46
N LEU A 176 3.69 -6.38 -16.15
CA LEU A 176 2.63 -7.06 -16.90
C LEU A 176 1.48 -7.40 -15.94
N PRO A 177 0.34 -6.67 -16.05
CA PRO A 177 0.09 -5.51 -16.93
C PRO A 177 0.86 -4.27 -16.49
N PRO A 178 1.02 -3.24 -17.38
CA PRO A 178 1.70 -1.99 -17.02
C PRO A 178 1.03 -1.31 -15.82
N ALA A 179 1.84 -0.79 -14.89
CA ALA A 179 1.36 -0.17 -13.66
C ALA A 179 1.81 1.29 -13.56
N SER A 180 0.94 2.14 -13.04
CA SER A 180 1.23 3.53 -12.68
C SER A 180 1.27 3.68 -11.16
N VAL A 181 2.13 4.55 -10.66
CA VAL A 181 2.23 4.90 -9.24
C VAL A 181 1.77 6.33 -9.05
N PHE A 182 0.99 6.54 -8.02
CA PHE A 182 0.48 7.84 -7.61
C PHE A 182 0.91 8.16 -6.18
N ARG A 183 1.36 9.39 -5.99
CA ARG A 183 1.51 10.04 -4.70
C ARG A 183 0.23 10.81 -4.41
N ILE A 184 -0.38 10.54 -3.27
CA ILE A 184 -1.57 11.24 -2.78
C ILE A 184 -1.14 12.06 -1.58
N SER A 185 -1.49 13.35 -1.56
CA SER A 185 -1.14 14.29 -0.51
C SER A 185 -2.30 15.24 -0.23
N ARG A 186 -2.27 15.91 0.93
CA ARG A 186 -3.21 16.99 1.22
C ARG A 186 -3.03 18.13 0.23
N ILE A 187 -4.12 18.76 -0.16
CA ILE A 187 -4.09 20.07 -0.82
C ILE A 187 -3.65 21.05 0.28
N GLU A 188 -2.47 21.65 0.13
CA GLU A 188 -2.04 22.70 1.03
C GLU A 188 -2.89 23.95 0.78
N GLU A 189 -3.39 24.52 1.87
CA GLU A 189 -4.07 25.84 1.86
C GLU A 189 -3.04 26.96 1.64
#